data_887c5d7100efc476bd8c18874159c380
#
_entry.id   887c5d7100efc476bd8c18874159c380
#
_cell.length_a   1.000
_cell.length_b   1.000
_cell.length_c   1.000
_cell.angle_alpha   90.00
_cell.angle_beta   90.00
_cell.angle_gamma   90.00
#
_symmetry.space_group_name_H-M   'P 1'
#
loop_
_entity.id
_entity.type
_entity.pdbx_description
1 polymer ?
#
loop_
_entity_poly.entity_id
_entity_poly.type
_entity_poly.pdbx_seq_one_letter_code
_entity_poly.pdbx_strand_id
1 'polypeptide(L)'
;MAETYSVSLEKLIEQMELENVTGDVDVSRIEIVQTDVNRPALQLAGFFDYFDSGRIQIIGHVEHTYMEQKGLDYTLEMMEIIMAGSERHTKPPCIVFCRDLYIDEKLIQLASKYQVPLLRTKKETNAFMAEVIRWLNVELAPRCSVHGVLLDLFGEGVLIMGESGIGKSE
;
A
#
# COMPACT_ATOMS: atom_id res chain seq x y z
N MET A 1 4.32 1.85 25.70
CA MET A 1 3.47 2.22 24.57
C MET A 1 4.23 2.03 23.25
N ALA A 2 3.63 1.34 22.34
CA ALA A 2 4.28 1.10 21.07
C ALA A 2 4.12 2.31 20.15
N GLU A 3 5.19 2.66 19.48
CA GLU A 3 5.12 3.72 18.50
C GLU A 3 4.53 3.18 17.18
N THR A 4 3.71 3.99 16.55
CA THR A 4 3.21 3.66 15.23
C THR A 4 4.14 4.28 14.20
N TYR A 5 4.71 3.44 13.37
CA TYR A 5 5.58 3.90 12.30
C TYR A 5 4.79 4.06 11.02
N SER A 6 5.16 5.04 10.24
CA SER A 6 4.52 5.28 8.96
C SER A 6 5.58 5.65 7.93
N VAL A 7 5.21 5.53 6.67
CA VAL A 7 6.07 5.95 5.58
C VAL A 7 5.21 6.76 4.61
N SER A 8 5.77 7.82 4.04
CA SER A 8 5.02 8.69 3.16
C SER A 8 4.72 8.02 1.83
N LEU A 9 3.56 8.35 1.27
CA LEU A 9 3.20 7.87 -0.04
C LEU A 9 4.17 8.38 -1.12
N GLU A 10 4.68 9.60 -0.95
CA GLU A 10 5.67 10.13 -1.89
C GLU A 10 6.90 9.24 -1.97
N LYS A 11 7.34 8.73 -0.82
CA LYS A 11 8.51 7.86 -0.80
C LYS A 11 8.23 6.54 -1.51
N LEU A 12 7.02 6.01 -1.35
CA LEU A 12 6.61 4.81 -2.07
C LEU A 12 6.60 5.04 -3.57
N ILE A 13 6.02 6.15 -4.01
CA ILE A 13 5.94 6.50 -5.42
C ILE A 13 7.34 6.57 -6.02
N GLU A 14 8.26 7.21 -5.32
CA GLU A 14 9.64 7.33 -5.78
C GLU A 14 10.34 5.98 -5.80
N GLN A 15 10.23 5.24 -4.71
CA GLN A 15 10.93 3.97 -4.55
C GLN A 15 10.46 2.93 -5.57
N MET A 16 9.18 2.90 -5.87
CA MET A 16 8.60 1.91 -6.78
C MET A 16 8.45 2.46 -8.20
N GLU A 17 8.86 3.71 -8.43
CA GLU A 17 8.80 4.37 -9.73
C GLU A 17 7.38 4.34 -10.30
N LEU A 18 6.42 4.74 -9.47
CA LEU A 18 5.01 4.71 -9.86
C LEU A 18 4.62 5.96 -10.62
N GLU A 19 3.75 5.80 -11.60
CA GLU A 19 3.18 6.92 -12.33
C GLU A 19 1.94 7.40 -11.56
N ASN A 20 1.88 8.68 -11.20
CA ASN A 20 0.70 9.23 -10.55
C ASN A 20 -0.22 9.82 -11.63
N VAL A 21 -1.33 9.15 -11.88
CA VAL A 21 -2.27 9.61 -12.92
C VAL A 21 -3.28 10.63 -12.38
N THR A 22 -3.29 10.86 -11.07
CA THR A 22 -4.14 11.86 -10.43
C THR A 22 -3.29 13.06 -10.01
N GLY A 23 -2.82 13.82 -10.99
CA GLY A 23 -1.84 14.87 -10.74
C GLY A 23 -2.31 16.00 -9.83
N ASP A 24 -3.63 16.16 -9.66
CA ASP A 24 -4.20 17.19 -8.81
C ASP A 24 -4.41 16.75 -7.36
N VAL A 25 -4.13 15.48 -7.06
CA VAL A 25 -4.25 14.98 -5.68
C VAL A 25 -2.93 15.22 -4.96
N ASP A 26 -3.01 15.86 -3.80
CA ASP A 26 -1.82 16.12 -2.99
C ASP A 26 -1.43 14.87 -2.23
N VAL A 27 -0.31 14.24 -2.65
CA VAL A 27 0.16 13.01 -2.03
C VAL A 27 1.13 13.26 -0.88
N SER A 28 1.49 14.52 -0.64
CA SER A 28 2.54 14.85 0.34
C SER A 28 2.13 14.58 1.79
N ARG A 29 0.84 14.50 2.05
CA ARG A 29 0.34 14.29 3.42
C ARG A 29 -0.21 12.90 3.66
N ILE A 30 -0.10 12.01 2.69
CA ILE A 30 -0.63 10.67 2.82
C ILE A 30 0.45 9.76 3.41
N GLU A 31 0.09 9.05 4.47
CA GLU A 31 1.00 8.14 5.17
C GLU A 31 0.48 6.73 5.10
N ILE A 32 1.38 5.78 4.94
CA ILE A 32 1.06 4.35 4.92
C ILE A 32 1.51 3.77 6.24
N VAL A 33 0.59 3.08 6.92
CA VAL A 33 0.86 2.53 8.26
C VAL A 33 0.73 1.02 8.32
N GLN A 34 0.35 0.37 7.22
CA GLN A 34 0.16 -1.08 7.20
C GLN A 34 1.08 -1.72 6.18
N THR A 35 1.62 -2.88 6.54
CA THR A 35 2.51 -3.62 5.65
C THR A 35 1.76 -4.47 4.63
N ASP A 36 0.50 -4.80 4.92
CA ASP A 36 -0.30 -5.62 4.03
C ASP A 36 -0.93 -4.79 2.94
N VAL A 37 -1.18 -5.42 1.80
CA VAL A 37 -1.89 -4.81 0.68
C VAL A 37 -3.18 -5.60 0.45
N ASN A 38 -4.09 -5.05 -0.34
CA ASN A 38 -5.35 -5.71 -0.65
C ASN A 38 -5.63 -5.65 -2.14
N ARG A 39 -6.12 -6.76 -2.68
CA ARG A 39 -6.68 -6.78 -4.04
C ARG A 39 -8.20 -6.71 -3.86
N PRO A 40 -8.86 -5.64 -4.32
CA PRO A 40 -10.26 -5.40 -3.97
C PRO A 40 -11.26 -6.16 -4.84
N ALA A 41 -10.98 -7.41 -5.16
CA ALA A 41 -11.87 -8.20 -6.00
C ALA A 41 -13.24 -8.40 -5.35
N LEU A 42 -13.25 -8.71 -4.06
CA LEU A 42 -14.51 -8.89 -3.34
C LEU A 42 -15.29 -7.58 -3.22
N GLN A 43 -14.57 -6.48 -3.00
CA GLN A 43 -15.20 -5.17 -2.90
C GLN A 43 -15.81 -4.76 -4.23
N LEU A 44 -15.13 -5.05 -5.33
CA LEU A 44 -15.67 -4.79 -6.65
C LEU A 44 -16.92 -5.62 -6.93
N ALA A 45 -17.05 -6.78 -6.29
CA ALA A 45 -18.24 -7.61 -6.41
C ALA A 45 -19.35 -7.20 -5.44
N GLY A 46 -19.09 -6.20 -4.60
CA GLY A 46 -20.09 -5.68 -3.67
C GLY A 46 -20.00 -6.20 -2.25
N PHE A 47 -18.96 -6.98 -1.95
CA PHE A 47 -18.81 -7.53 -0.61
C PHE A 47 -17.77 -6.70 0.16
N PHE A 48 -18.24 -6.01 1.20
CA PHE A 48 -17.39 -5.09 1.95
C PHE A 48 -17.14 -5.52 3.39
N ASP A 49 -17.67 -6.66 3.81
CA ASP A 49 -17.42 -7.16 5.16
C ASP A 49 -15.92 -7.42 5.34
N TYR A 50 -15.37 -6.99 6.46
CA TYR A 50 -13.96 -7.14 6.80
C TYR A 50 -13.02 -6.43 5.83
N PHE A 51 -13.52 -5.45 5.09
CA PHE A 51 -12.68 -4.68 4.19
C PHE A 51 -11.77 -3.75 4.99
N ASP A 52 -10.46 -3.92 4.84
CA ASP A 52 -9.49 -3.04 5.48
C ASP A 52 -8.99 -2.05 4.44
N SER A 53 -9.64 -0.91 4.37
CA SER A 53 -9.35 0.11 3.36
C SER A 53 -8.09 0.91 3.67
N GLY A 54 -7.52 0.77 4.87
CA GLY A 54 -6.25 1.42 5.18
C GLY A 54 -5.06 0.82 4.47
N ARG A 55 -5.26 -0.29 3.76
CA ARG A 55 -4.21 -0.92 2.98
C ARG A 55 -4.11 -0.31 1.59
N ILE A 56 -2.93 -0.41 1.01
CA ILE A 56 -2.75 -0.08 -0.40
C ILE A 56 -3.62 -1.05 -1.23
N GLN A 57 -4.44 -0.51 -2.11
CA GLN A 57 -5.30 -1.33 -2.96
C GLN A 57 -4.59 -1.57 -4.29
N ILE A 58 -4.58 -2.82 -4.75
CA ILE A 58 -3.84 -3.18 -5.95
C ILE A 58 -4.79 -3.81 -6.96
N ILE A 59 -4.84 -3.22 -8.16
CA ILE A 59 -5.67 -3.69 -9.25
C ILE A 59 -4.78 -4.41 -10.25
N GLY A 60 -5.03 -5.70 -10.42
CA GLY A 60 -4.32 -6.49 -11.42
C GLY A 60 -5.23 -6.83 -12.58
N HIS A 61 -4.76 -7.77 -13.40
CA HIS A 61 -5.48 -8.17 -14.61
C HIS A 61 -6.88 -8.71 -14.28
N VAL A 62 -7.00 -9.50 -13.21
CA VAL A 62 -8.28 -10.11 -12.84
C VAL A 62 -9.31 -9.04 -12.48
N GLU A 63 -8.94 -8.12 -11.61
CA GLU A 63 -9.84 -7.06 -11.19
C GLU A 63 -10.21 -6.16 -12.37
N HIS A 64 -9.23 -5.84 -13.18
CA HIS A 64 -9.45 -4.97 -14.33
C HIS A 64 -10.41 -5.60 -15.34
N THR A 65 -10.23 -6.90 -15.63
CA THR A 65 -11.12 -7.63 -16.54
C THR A 65 -12.54 -7.68 -15.98
N TYR A 66 -12.66 -7.92 -14.68
CA TYR A 66 -13.96 -7.94 -14.03
C TYR A 66 -14.67 -6.60 -14.18
N MET A 67 -13.93 -5.51 -13.94
CA MET A 67 -14.49 -4.16 -14.10
C MET A 67 -14.96 -3.92 -15.52
N GLU A 68 -14.18 -4.36 -16.50
CA GLU A 68 -14.57 -4.18 -17.92
C GLU A 68 -15.83 -4.95 -18.24
N GLN A 69 -15.96 -6.17 -17.72
CA GLN A 69 -17.15 -6.98 -17.96
C GLN A 69 -18.41 -6.40 -17.31
N LYS A 70 -18.26 -5.80 -16.15
CA LYS A 70 -19.38 -5.20 -15.44
C LYS A 70 -19.78 -3.83 -16.01
N GLY A 71 -18.86 -3.18 -16.69
CA GLY A 71 -19.12 -1.88 -17.29
C GLY A 71 -18.71 -0.71 -16.42
N LEU A 72 -18.60 0.45 -17.07
CA LEU A 72 -18.07 1.64 -16.40
C LEU A 72 -18.95 2.13 -15.26
N ASP A 73 -20.27 2.17 -15.46
CA ASP A 73 -21.17 2.69 -14.44
C ASP A 73 -21.08 1.87 -13.15
N TYR A 74 -21.08 0.55 -13.29
CA TYR A 74 -20.94 -0.34 -12.15
C TYR A 74 -19.58 -0.14 -11.47
N THR A 75 -18.53 -0.05 -12.27
CA THR A 75 -17.18 0.15 -11.76
C THR A 75 -17.08 1.44 -10.94
N LEU A 76 -17.64 2.53 -11.48
CA LEU A 76 -17.60 3.80 -10.77
C LEU A 76 -18.36 3.73 -9.45
N GLU A 77 -19.49 3.02 -9.42
CA GLU A 77 -20.28 2.85 -8.21
C GLU A 77 -19.49 2.12 -7.12
N MET A 78 -18.87 1.01 -7.48
CA MET A 78 -18.11 0.23 -6.51
C MET A 78 -16.84 0.95 -6.07
N MET A 79 -16.15 1.57 -6.99
CA MET A 79 -14.93 2.32 -6.66
C MET A 79 -15.25 3.53 -5.78
N GLU A 80 -16.40 4.15 -5.97
CA GLU A 80 -16.81 5.24 -5.11
C GLU A 80 -16.95 4.79 -3.67
N ILE A 81 -17.53 3.62 -3.43
CA ILE A 81 -17.67 3.08 -2.09
C ILE A 81 -16.29 2.83 -1.48
N ILE A 82 -15.37 2.28 -2.28
CA ILE A 82 -14.00 2.02 -1.82
C ILE A 82 -13.30 3.32 -1.43
N MET A 83 -13.44 4.35 -2.25
CA MET A 83 -12.72 5.61 -2.09
C MET A 83 -13.31 6.53 -1.04
N ALA A 84 -14.63 6.46 -0.84
CA ALA A 84 -15.31 7.43 0.02
C ALA A 84 -14.94 7.28 1.50
N GLY A 85 -14.68 6.05 1.92
CA GLY A 85 -14.49 5.80 3.35
C GLY A 85 -15.81 5.86 4.09
N SER A 86 -15.80 5.48 5.34
CA SER A 86 -17.01 5.51 6.17
C SER A 86 -16.58 5.45 7.63
N GLU A 87 -17.56 5.38 8.53
CA GLU A 87 -17.25 5.20 9.94
C GLU A 87 -16.58 3.86 10.21
N ARG A 88 -16.84 2.88 9.34
CA ARG A 88 -16.26 1.55 9.50
C ARG A 88 -14.87 1.42 8.87
N HIS A 89 -14.58 2.22 7.87
CA HIS A 89 -13.27 2.16 7.22
C HIS A 89 -12.87 3.53 6.69
N THR A 90 -11.59 3.79 6.73
CA THR A 90 -11.03 5.00 6.17
C THR A 90 -10.82 4.81 4.68
N LYS A 91 -10.56 5.89 3.96
CA LYS A 91 -10.25 5.76 2.54
C LYS A 91 -8.85 5.20 2.36
N PRO A 92 -8.59 4.51 1.25
CA PRO A 92 -7.26 3.94 0.99
C PRO A 92 -6.21 5.02 0.82
N PRO A 93 -4.94 4.72 1.16
CA PRO A 93 -3.86 5.68 0.89
C PRO A 93 -3.60 5.86 -0.59
N CYS A 94 -3.84 4.82 -1.39
CA CYS A 94 -3.71 4.88 -2.84
C CYS A 94 -4.27 3.59 -3.45
N ILE A 95 -4.47 3.63 -4.76
CA ILE A 95 -4.86 2.47 -5.54
C ILE A 95 -3.85 2.35 -6.68
N VAL A 96 -3.18 1.19 -6.80
CA VAL A 96 -2.14 0.98 -7.79
C VAL A 96 -2.63 0.02 -8.86
N PHE A 97 -2.60 0.45 -10.12
CA PHE A 97 -2.91 -0.39 -11.27
C PHE A 97 -1.61 -0.98 -11.80
N CYS A 98 -1.54 -2.30 -11.86
CA CYS A 98 -0.35 -3.00 -12.35
C CYS A 98 -0.47 -3.30 -13.82
N ARG A 99 0.62 -3.78 -14.44
CA ARG A 99 0.67 -4.21 -15.85
C ARG A 99 0.35 -3.08 -16.83
N ASP A 100 0.56 -1.84 -16.41
CA ASP A 100 0.29 -0.66 -17.24
C ASP A 100 -1.16 -0.64 -17.76
N LEU A 101 -2.09 -1.13 -16.93
CA LEU A 101 -3.50 -1.25 -17.32
C LEU A 101 -4.13 0.11 -17.55
N TYR A 102 -5.08 0.14 -18.47
CA TYR A 102 -5.80 1.36 -18.81
C TYR A 102 -6.67 1.84 -17.64
N ILE A 103 -6.66 3.14 -17.40
CA ILE A 103 -7.49 3.75 -16.36
C ILE A 103 -8.41 4.76 -17.05
N ASP A 104 -9.72 4.57 -16.90
CA ASP A 104 -10.68 5.44 -17.56
C ASP A 104 -10.65 6.84 -16.95
N GLU A 105 -10.83 7.85 -17.78
CA GLU A 105 -10.82 9.25 -17.37
C GLU A 105 -11.83 9.53 -16.25
N LYS A 106 -13.00 8.92 -16.33
CA LYS A 106 -14.03 9.13 -15.31
C LYS A 106 -13.61 8.56 -13.96
N LEU A 107 -12.84 7.48 -13.97
CA LEU A 107 -12.32 6.92 -12.74
C LEU A 107 -11.27 7.84 -12.13
N ILE A 108 -10.43 8.44 -12.99
CA ILE A 108 -9.45 9.42 -12.52
C ILE A 108 -10.15 10.62 -11.89
N GLN A 109 -11.22 11.10 -12.51
CA GLN A 109 -12.01 12.21 -11.97
C GLN A 109 -12.64 11.85 -10.62
N LEU A 110 -13.15 10.64 -10.51
CA LEU A 110 -13.74 10.17 -9.26
C LEU A 110 -12.70 10.13 -8.15
N ALA A 111 -11.51 9.61 -8.47
CA ALA A 111 -10.43 9.52 -7.50
C ALA A 111 -9.97 10.91 -7.04
N SER A 112 -9.92 11.86 -7.96
CA SER A 112 -9.58 13.23 -7.63
C SER A 112 -10.63 13.84 -6.70
N LYS A 113 -11.91 13.55 -6.94
CA LYS A 113 -12.99 14.04 -6.09
C LYS A 113 -12.81 13.57 -4.65
N TYR A 114 -12.42 12.33 -4.46
CA TYR A 114 -12.24 11.76 -3.12
C TYR A 114 -10.83 11.87 -2.60
N GLN A 115 -9.94 12.47 -3.37
CA GLN A 115 -8.53 12.67 -3.00
C GLN A 115 -7.85 11.34 -2.67
N VAL A 116 -8.11 10.32 -3.48
CA VAL A 116 -7.44 9.04 -3.41
C VAL A 116 -6.55 8.92 -4.63
N PRO A 117 -5.23 8.91 -4.49
CA PRO A 117 -4.35 8.83 -5.65
C PRO A 117 -4.49 7.51 -6.40
N LEU A 118 -4.56 7.59 -7.72
CA LEU A 118 -4.44 6.43 -8.58
C LEU A 118 -3.04 6.42 -9.17
N LEU A 119 -2.36 5.30 -8.97
CA LEU A 119 -0.97 5.13 -9.39
C LEU A 119 -0.91 3.95 -10.35
N ARG A 120 0.12 3.92 -11.18
CA ARG A 120 0.26 2.86 -12.18
C ARG A 120 1.69 2.39 -12.27
N THR A 121 1.87 1.08 -12.48
CA THR A 121 3.17 0.49 -12.70
C THR A 121 3.08 -0.51 -13.86
N LYS A 122 4.20 -0.69 -14.56
CA LYS A 122 4.27 -1.68 -15.63
C LYS A 122 4.53 -3.09 -15.11
N LYS A 123 4.90 -3.22 -13.84
CA LYS A 123 5.24 -4.51 -13.27
C LYS A 123 4.02 -5.42 -13.19
N GLU A 124 4.28 -6.72 -13.21
CA GLU A 124 3.21 -7.70 -12.99
C GLU A 124 2.72 -7.60 -11.56
N THR A 125 1.45 -7.96 -11.36
CA THR A 125 0.79 -7.77 -10.07
C THR A 125 1.50 -8.49 -8.94
N ASN A 126 1.81 -9.77 -9.11
CA ASN A 126 2.45 -10.54 -8.06
C ASN A 126 3.86 -10.03 -7.75
N ALA A 127 4.61 -9.67 -8.79
CA ALA A 127 5.95 -9.14 -8.59
C ALA A 127 5.91 -7.81 -7.85
N PHE A 128 4.97 -6.93 -8.21
CA PHE A 128 4.82 -5.65 -7.55
C PHE A 128 4.40 -5.83 -6.08
N MET A 129 3.43 -6.73 -5.84
CA MET A 129 2.97 -6.98 -4.47
C MET A 129 4.10 -7.48 -3.58
N ALA A 130 4.89 -8.43 -4.09
CA ALA A 130 6.02 -8.97 -3.33
C ALA A 130 7.03 -7.87 -3.00
N GLU A 131 7.31 -7.02 -3.96
CA GLU A 131 8.29 -5.95 -3.79
C GLU A 131 7.81 -4.91 -2.79
N VAL A 132 6.56 -4.48 -2.92
CA VAL A 132 6.04 -3.43 -2.03
C VAL A 132 5.87 -3.94 -0.61
N ILE A 133 5.43 -5.20 -0.44
CA ILE A 133 5.28 -5.77 0.91
C ILE A 133 6.64 -5.87 1.58
N ARG A 134 7.66 -6.33 0.86
CA ARG A 134 9.01 -6.42 1.41
C ARG A 134 9.52 -5.05 1.82
N TRP A 135 9.32 -4.05 0.96
CA TRP A 135 9.77 -2.70 1.25
C TRP A 135 9.04 -2.12 2.46
N LEU A 136 7.71 -2.32 2.55
CA LEU A 136 6.94 -1.83 3.68
C LEU A 136 7.35 -2.51 4.99
N ASN A 137 7.67 -3.81 4.94
CA ASN A 137 8.12 -4.49 6.14
C ASN A 137 9.41 -3.89 6.69
N VAL A 138 10.29 -3.42 5.80
CA VAL A 138 11.51 -2.75 6.24
C VAL A 138 11.21 -1.35 6.76
N GLU A 139 10.41 -0.58 6.02
CA GLU A 139 10.14 0.81 6.38
C GLU A 139 9.29 0.96 7.63
N LEU A 140 8.39 0.02 7.86
CA LEU A 140 7.47 0.08 9.00
C LEU A 140 7.91 -0.79 10.18
N ALA A 141 9.08 -1.42 10.07
CA ALA A 141 9.58 -2.26 11.16
C ALA A 141 9.85 -1.40 12.40
N PRO A 142 9.53 -1.92 13.59
CA PRO A 142 9.84 -1.20 14.81
C PRO A 142 11.33 -0.94 14.92
N ARG A 143 11.69 0.24 15.32
CA ARG A 143 13.10 0.63 15.48
C ARG A 143 13.39 0.86 16.94
N CYS A 144 14.45 0.22 17.40
CA CYS A 144 14.90 0.39 18.75
C CYS A 144 16.12 1.25 18.75
N SER A 145 16.10 2.27 19.57
CA SER A 145 17.30 3.03 19.81
C SER A 145 18.07 2.32 20.90
N VAL A 146 19.21 1.72 20.55
CA VAL A 146 20.01 1.02 21.52
C VAL A 146 21.23 1.84 21.81
N HIS A 147 21.28 2.35 23.03
CA HIS A 147 22.38 3.20 23.41
C HIS A 147 23.65 2.38 23.62
N GLY A 148 24.65 2.70 22.87
CA GLY A 148 25.96 2.12 23.04
C GLY A 148 26.09 0.70 22.62
N VAL A 149 25.07 0.06 22.21
CA VAL A 149 25.16 -1.27 21.76
C VAL A 149 24.55 -1.38 20.42
N LEU A 150 25.32 -1.72 19.49
CA LEU A 150 24.83 -2.02 18.31
C LEU A 150 24.79 -3.38 18.16
N LEU A 151 23.71 -3.85 18.16
CA LEU A 151 23.61 -5.17 18.05
C LEU A 151 23.47 -5.54 16.69
N ASP A 152 23.98 -5.45 16.02
CA ASP A 152 23.75 -5.78 14.82
C ASP A 152 24.65 -6.50 14.31
N LEU A 153 24.93 -6.84 14.83
CA LEU A 153 25.42 -7.46 14.51
C LEU A 153 25.25 -8.42 13.99
N PHE A 154 24.98 -8.70 13.79
CA PHE A 154 24.79 -9.53 13.51
C PHE A 154 24.24 -9.85 12.76
N GLY A 155 24.32 -9.46 12.19
CA GLY A 155 23.80 -9.70 11.61
C GLY A 155 23.30 -10.21 11.32
N GLU A 156 23.11 -10.33 11.19
CA GLU A 156 22.90 -10.90 11.33
C GLU A 156 22.89 -11.28 12.13
N GLY A 157 22.88 -11.00 12.56
CA GLY A 157 22.95 -11.16 13.38
C GLY A 157 22.71 -11.18 14.03
N VAL A 158 22.85 -11.16 14.54
CA VAL A 158 22.99 -11.26 15.36
C VAL A 158 23.11 -11.06 16.15
N LEU A 159 22.91 -10.85 16.59
CA LEU A 159 23.35 -10.68 17.46
C LEU A 159 23.51 -11.04 18.32
N ILE A 160 23.80 -10.93 18.65
CA ILE A 160 24.26 -11.32 19.64
C ILE A 160 24.07 -11.13 20.68
N MET A 161 23.86 -11.10 21.23
CA MET A 161 23.93 -10.95 22.20
C MET A 161 23.74 -11.36 23.07
N GLY A 162 23.90 -11.07 23.00
CA GLY A 162 24.02 -11.44 23.85
C GLY A 162 24.12 -11.75 24.43
N GLU A 163 24.39 -11.49 24.31
CA GLU A 163 24.79 -11.84 24.92
C GLU A 163 25.14 -11.88 25.29
N SER A 164 25.12 -11.54 25.33
CA SER A 164 25.68 -11.71 25.79
C SER A 164 26.02 -12.09 25.94
N GLY A 165 26.26 -11.72 25.59
CA GLY A 165 26.77 -12.10 25.83
C GLY A 165 27.00 -12.53 25.57
N ILE A 166 27.30 -12.42 25.32
CA ILE A 166 27.75 -12.86 25.20
C ILE A 166 27.91 -13.08 24.88
N GLY A 167 27.97 -12.94 24.37
CA GLY A 167 28.22 -13.18 24.27
C GLY A 167 28.18 -13.08 23.81
N LYS A 168 28.30 -12.85 23.79
CA LYS A 168 28.47 -12.96 23.67
C LYS A 168 28.53 -13.23 23.29
N SER A 169 28.57 -13.05 22.96
CA SER A 169 28.84 -13.50 22.79
C SER A 169 28.96 -14.15 22.61
N GLU A 170 28.92 -14.00 22.10
CA GLU A 170 29.04 -14.65 22.04
C GLU A 170 29.31 -14.98 22.28
#